data_cd8b2640d9ed0dd5cd15dfd4a2db43f0
#
_entry.id   cd8b2640d9ed0dd5cd15dfd4a2db43f0
#
_cell.length_a   1.000
_cell.length_b   1.000
_cell.length_c   1.000
_cell.angle_alpha   90.00
_cell.angle_beta   90.00
_cell.angle_gamma   90.00
#
_symmetry.space_group_name_H-M   'P 1'
#
loop_
_entity.id
_entity.type
_entity.pdbx_description
1 polymer ?
#
loop_
_entity_poly.entity_id
_entity_poly.type
_entity_poly.pdbx_seq_one_letter_code
_entity_poly.pdbx_strand_id
1 'polypeptide(L)'
;MTDALWPAPVATAAVDATVTIPGSKSATNRALVLAALADGPGWVRRPLRSRDSQLMADGLRALGVTVEETVNEASGGTGGGEAWRVIPAPRLLGPARVDVGNAGTVMRFLPPLAALADGAVHFDGDPRCYERPQHGVIDALRALGVRIDDGGRGGFPLTVHGTGAVDGGAVDVDASSSSQFVSALLLSGARYNNGVEIRNIGETVPSLPHIRMTVDMIRKAGGQVDAPEDGGEKDVWRVTPGALIGRDLVVEPDLSNAAPFFAAALVTGGRVTVRDWPKHTYQPGDQLRDIYTQMGGACRFTDEGLEFTGTGKVHGIEADLHDVGELTPVIAAVAALADSESHLYGIAHLRMHETDRLAALAKEINDLGGDVSETEDGLRIRPRPLHGGVFHTYEDHRLATAAAVIGLAVEGVRVENVATTAKTLPDFPQMWADLLGQG
;
A
#
# COMPACT_ATOMS: atom_id res chain seq x y z
N MET A 1 -1.48 -14.93 -24.40
CA MET A 1 -0.72 -15.95 -23.65
C MET A 1 -1.65 -16.41 -22.56
N THR A 2 -1.98 -17.71 -22.50
CA THR A 2 -2.76 -18.26 -21.39
C THR A 2 -1.89 -18.09 -20.16
N ASP A 3 -2.31 -17.26 -19.21
CA ASP A 3 -1.58 -17.05 -17.96
C ASP A 3 -1.39 -18.42 -17.29
N ALA A 4 -0.12 -18.76 -17.04
CA ALA A 4 0.21 -20.04 -16.48
C ALA A 4 -0.38 -20.14 -15.06
N LEU A 5 -1.22 -21.14 -14.83
CA LEU A 5 -1.76 -21.44 -13.51
C LEU A 5 -0.61 -21.91 -12.60
N TRP A 6 -0.34 -21.16 -11.54
CA TRP A 6 0.64 -21.56 -10.54
C TRP A 6 0.01 -22.52 -9.52
N PRO A 7 0.51 -23.77 -9.42
CA PRO A 7 0.01 -24.68 -8.39
C PRO A 7 0.47 -24.19 -7.02
N ALA A 8 -0.48 -23.81 -6.17
CA ALA A 8 -0.17 -23.41 -4.80
C ALA A 8 0.36 -24.63 -4.02
N PRO A 9 1.57 -24.57 -3.45
CA PRO A 9 2.15 -25.69 -2.73
C PRO A 9 1.38 -25.99 -1.42
N VAL A 10 1.15 -27.25 -1.13
CA VAL A 10 0.60 -27.71 0.15
C VAL A 10 1.72 -27.82 1.19
N ALA A 11 1.47 -27.36 2.40
CA ALA A 11 2.39 -27.53 3.52
C ALA A 11 2.38 -29.00 3.99
N THR A 12 3.54 -29.66 3.98
CA THR A 12 3.71 -31.05 4.45
C THR A 12 4.12 -31.15 5.91
N ALA A 13 4.54 -30.03 6.50
CA ALA A 13 4.93 -29.89 7.90
C ALA A 13 4.68 -28.45 8.39
N ALA A 14 4.78 -28.25 9.70
CA ALA A 14 4.79 -26.93 10.30
C ALA A 14 5.98 -26.12 9.78
N VAL A 15 5.73 -24.88 9.35
CA VAL A 15 6.80 -24.00 8.83
C VAL A 15 7.71 -23.52 9.97
N ASP A 16 9.00 -23.38 9.69
CA ASP A 16 9.98 -22.76 10.57
C ASP A 16 10.98 -21.98 9.74
N ALA A 17 10.76 -20.67 9.61
CA ALA A 17 11.54 -19.85 8.68
C ALA A 17 11.76 -18.42 9.18
N THR A 18 12.84 -17.80 8.68
CA THR A 18 13.07 -16.37 8.80
C THR A 18 12.97 -15.74 7.42
N VAL A 19 12.09 -14.75 7.26
CA VAL A 19 11.85 -14.09 5.98
C VAL A 19 12.26 -12.61 6.03
N THR A 20 12.78 -12.12 4.90
CA THR A 20 13.06 -10.70 4.69
C THR A 20 12.02 -10.14 3.74
N ILE A 21 11.19 -9.23 4.22
CA ILE A 21 10.15 -8.59 3.41
C ILE A 21 10.75 -7.37 2.72
N PRO A 22 10.47 -7.14 1.41
CA PRO A 22 10.86 -5.91 0.73
C PRO A 22 10.33 -4.65 1.40
N GLY A 23 10.94 -3.51 1.09
CA GLY A 23 10.52 -2.22 1.63
C GLY A 23 9.05 -1.89 1.33
N SER A 24 8.41 -1.14 2.22
CA SER A 24 7.02 -0.71 2.08
C SER A 24 6.82 0.14 0.82
N LYS A 25 5.88 -0.27 -0.06
CA LYS A 25 5.48 0.49 -1.24
C LYS A 25 5.00 1.89 -0.88
N SER A 26 4.14 1.97 0.14
CA SER A 26 3.56 3.22 0.60
C SER A 26 4.61 4.18 1.15
N ALA A 27 5.58 3.67 1.90
CA ALA A 27 6.69 4.49 2.43
C ALA A 27 7.68 4.87 1.33
N THR A 28 8.03 3.95 0.40
CA THR A 28 8.91 4.22 -0.74
C THR A 28 8.39 5.39 -1.58
N ASN A 29 7.11 5.35 -1.97
CA ASN A 29 6.56 6.39 -2.84
C ASN A 29 6.45 7.74 -2.14
N ARG A 30 6.13 7.78 -0.82
CA ARG A 30 6.18 9.02 -0.03
C ARG A 30 7.60 9.57 0.08
N ALA A 31 8.57 8.71 0.35
CA ALA A 31 9.97 9.09 0.45
C ALA A 31 10.49 9.73 -0.85
N LEU A 32 10.13 9.15 -2.01
CA LEU A 32 10.48 9.68 -3.32
C LEU A 32 9.89 11.08 -3.55
N VAL A 33 8.60 11.26 -3.23
CA VAL A 33 7.92 12.57 -3.38
C VAL A 33 8.56 13.61 -2.45
N LEU A 34 8.79 13.28 -1.18
CA LEU A 34 9.41 14.22 -0.23
C LEU A 34 10.85 14.56 -0.62
N ALA A 35 11.63 13.58 -1.09
CA ALA A 35 12.98 13.82 -1.57
C ALA A 35 13.00 14.69 -2.85
N ALA A 36 12.02 14.53 -3.74
CA ALA A 36 11.88 15.36 -4.94
C ALA A 36 11.52 16.82 -4.64
N LEU A 37 10.84 17.07 -3.50
CA LEU A 37 10.45 18.40 -3.04
C LEU A 37 11.42 19.01 -2.02
N ALA A 38 12.49 18.31 -1.65
CA ALA A 38 13.48 18.78 -0.69
C ALA A 38 14.39 19.87 -1.26
N ASP A 39 15.10 20.59 -0.38
CA ASP A 39 16.04 21.64 -0.78
C ASP A 39 17.45 21.09 -1.12
N GLY A 40 17.65 19.79 -1.02
CA GLY A 40 18.92 19.14 -1.35
C GLY A 40 18.77 17.64 -1.59
N PRO A 41 19.83 16.97 -2.06
CA PRO A 41 19.79 15.54 -2.35
C PRO A 41 19.42 14.70 -1.14
N GLY A 42 18.71 13.61 -1.39
CA GLY A 42 18.35 12.60 -0.40
C GLY A 42 18.60 11.19 -0.90
N TRP A 43 18.53 10.23 0.03
CA TRP A 43 18.66 8.81 -0.26
C TRP A 43 17.42 8.07 0.25
N VAL A 44 16.88 7.20 -0.59
CA VAL A 44 15.84 6.24 -0.21
C VAL A 44 16.50 4.86 -0.25
N ARG A 45 16.80 4.32 0.93
CA ARG A 45 17.47 3.03 1.09
C ARG A 45 16.46 1.91 1.29
N ARG A 46 16.75 0.73 0.78
CA ARG A 46 15.85 -0.43 0.78
C ARG A 46 14.46 -0.10 0.19
N PRO A 47 14.39 0.67 -0.92
CA PRO A 47 13.11 0.96 -1.53
C PRO A 47 12.46 -0.33 -2.02
N LEU A 48 11.14 -0.37 -2.11
CA LEU A 48 10.51 -1.41 -2.90
C LEU A 48 10.86 -1.19 -4.38
N ARG A 49 11.38 -2.22 -5.04
CA ARG A 49 11.54 -2.24 -6.50
C ARG A 49 10.38 -2.98 -7.13
N SER A 50 9.40 -2.25 -7.55
CA SER A 50 8.20 -2.77 -8.21
C SER A 50 7.79 -1.85 -9.35
N ARG A 51 6.85 -2.29 -10.19
CA ARG A 51 6.27 -1.45 -11.24
C ARG A 51 5.73 -0.13 -10.67
N ASP A 52 5.01 -0.16 -9.54
CA ASP A 52 4.40 1.03 -8.94
C ASP A 52 5.45 2.06 -8.48
N SER A 53 6.54 1.61 -7.87
CA SER A 53 7.60 2.51 -7.43
C SER A 53 8.48 3.00 -8.58
N GLN A 54 8.64 2.19 -9.63
CA GLN A 54 9.31 2.62 -10.85
C GLN A 54 8.50 3.69 -11.58
N LEU A 55 7.16 3.53 -11.69
CA LEU A 55 6.28 4.55 -12.26
C LEU A 55 6.34 5.87 -11.46
N MET A 56 6.49 5.81 -10.13
CA MET A 56 6.72 7.01 -9.30
C MET A 56 8.05 7.67 -9.67
N ALA A 57 9.13 6.91 -9.74
CA ALA A 57 10.45 7.42 -10.09
C ALA A 57 10.47 8.03 -11.51
N ASP A 58 9.84 7.36 -12.48
CA ASP A 58 9.77 7.81 -13.87
C ASP A 58 8.90 9.08 -14.01
N GLY A 59 7.79 9.16 -13.26
CA GLY A 59 6.97 10.38 -13.18
C GLY A 59 7.75 11.57 -12.63
N LEU A 60 8.57 11.36 -11.59
CA LEU A 60 9.46 12.40 -11.05
C LEU A 60 10.56 12.78 -12.04
N ARG A 61 11.16 11.81 -12.74
CA ARG A 61 12.14 12.06 -13.81
C ARG A 61 11.54 12.89 -14.96
N ALA A 62 10.30 12.59 -15.35
CA ALA A 62 9.59 13.36 -16.37
C ALA A 62 9.41 14.84 -15.98
N LEU A 63 9.35 15.13 -14.67
CA LEU A 63 9.26 16.49 -14.12
C LEU A 63 10.64 17.14 -13.85
N GLY A 64 11.73 16.50 -14.28
CA GLY A 64 13.10 17.05 -14.18
C GLY A 64 13.86 16.66 -12.91
N VAL A 65 13.27 15.85 -12.02
CA VAL A 65 13.97 15.31 -10.85
C VAL A 65 14.93 14.22 -11.28
N THR A 66 16.16 14.20 -10.74
CA THR A 66 17.08 13.10 -10.97
C THR A 66 16.84 12.00 -9.92
N VAL A 67 16.53 10.79 -10.40
CA VAL A 67 16.42 9.59 -9.56
C VAL A 67 17.41 8.56 -10.07
N GLU A 68 18.50 8.35 -9.34
CA GLU A 68 19.59 7.41 -9.66
C GLU A 68 19.42 6.14 -8.84
N GLU A 69 19.36 5.01 -9.51
CA GLU A 69 19.34 3.71 -8.85
C GLU A 69 20.78 3.25 -8.63
N THR A 70 21.14 2.97 -7.39
CA THR A 70 22.48 2.55 -7.02
C THR A 70 22.44 1.28 -6.17
N VAL A 71 23.39 0.41 -6.38
CA VAL A 71 23.73 -0.65 -5.43
C VAL A 71 24.88 -0.12 -4.59
N ASN A 72 24.64 0.15 -3.32
CA ASN A 72 25.67 0.68 -2.45
C ASN A 72 26.50 -0.47 -1.87
N GLU A 73 27.67 -0.71 -2.45
CA GLU A 73 28.63 -1.71 -1.96
C GLU A 73 29.40 -1.26 -0.69
N ALA A 74 29.29 0.01 -0.32
CA ALA A 74 30.15 0.64 0.67
C ALA A 74 29.38 1.12 1.92
N SER A 75 29.03 0.24 2.79
CA SER A 75 29.05 0.52 4.24
C SER A 75 28.97 -0.83 4.98
N GLY A 76 30.02 -1.19 5.72
CA GLY A 76 30.14 -2.38 6.55
C GLY A 76 29.20 -2.37 7.78
N GLY A 77 27.93 -2.03 7.55
CA GLY A 77 26.84 -2.12 8.51
C GLY A 77 25.65 -2.82 7.83
N THR A 78 24.68 -3.23 8.61
CA THR A 78 23.45 -3.95 8.21
C THR A 78 22.56 -3.23 7.16
N GLY A 79 23.07 -2.23 6.45
CA GLY A 79 22.39 -1.40 5.46
C GLY A 79 22.98 -1.42 4.04
N GLY A 80 23.89 -2.36 3.72
CA GLY A 80 24.35 -2.59 2.34
C GLY A 80 23.20 -3.15 1.51
N GLY A 81 22.83 -2.45 0.41
CA GLY A 81 21.71 -2.86 -0.43
C GLY A 81 21.33 -1.77 -1.43
N GLU A 82 20.28 -2.02 -2.16
CA GLU A 82 19.73 -1.10 -3.14
C GLU A 82 19.30 0.22 -2.53
N ALA A 83 19.62 1.31 -3.20
CA ALA A 83 19.22 2.65 -2.80
C ALA A 83 18.90 3.50 -4.03
N TRP A 84 17.98 4.44 -3.87
CA TRP A 84 17.73 5.48 -4.86
C TRP A 84 18.23 6.81 -4.33
N ARG A 85 19.11 7.45 -5.08
CA ARG A 85 19.54 8.82 -4.85
C ARG A 85 18.60 9.74 -5.58
N VAL A 86 17.96 10.65 -4.85
CA VAL A 86 17.06 11.64 -5.42
C VAL A 86 17.70 13.01 -5.32
N ILE A 87 17.84 13.68 -6.47
CA ILE A 87 18.35 15.05 -6.55
C ILE A 87 17.20 15.91 -7.06
N PRO A 88 16.67 16.82 -6.22
CA PRO A 88 15.57 17.69 -6.60
C PRO A 88 15.93 18.55 -7.82
N ALA A 89 14.95 18.79 -8.68
CA ALA A 89 15.10 19.78 -9.73
C ALA A 89 15.03 21.21 -9.11
N PRO A 90 15.85 22.17 -9.57
CA PRO A 90 15.70 23.55 -9.15
C PRO A 90 14.30 24.12 -9.42
N ARG A 91 13.62 23.56 -10.40
CA ARG A 91 12.24 23.85 -10.83
C ARG A 91 11.66 22.61 -11.48
N LEU A 92 10.46 22.27 -11.12
CA LEU A 92 9.75 21.19 -11.82
C LEU A 92 9.32 21.65 -13.21
N LEU A 93 9.42 20.76 -14.20
CA LEU A 93 9.32 21.11 -15.62
C LEU A 93 8.06 20.52 -16.25
N GLY A 94 7.47 21.29 -17.17
CA GLY A 94 6.53 20.88 -18.21
C GLY A 94 6.95 21.48 -19.56
N PRO A 95 6.37 21.03 -20.69
CA PRO A 95 5.38 19.97 -20.78
C PRO A 95 5.95 18.58 -20.50
N ALA A 96 5.19 17.74 -19.79
CA ALA A 96 5.58 16.38 -19.45
C ALA A 96 4.42 15.38 -19.65
N ARG A 97 4.76 14.09 -19.75
CA ARG A 97 3.80 12.97 -19.72
C ARG A 97 4.19 12.01 -18.62
N VAL A 98 3.20 11.57 -17.85
CA VAL A 98 3.35 10.65 -16.74
C VAL A 98 2.43 9.46 -16.94
N ASP A 99 3.01 8.27 -16.99
CA ASP A 99 2.25 7.01 -16.91
C ASP A 99 2.01 6.69 -15.43
N VAL A 100 0.75 6.61 -15.05
CA VAL A 100 0.36 6.25 -13.68
C VAL A 100 0.14 4.74 -13.53
N GLY A 101 0.10 3.98 -14.63
CA GLY A 101 -0.30 2.59 -14.66
C GLY A 101 -1.63 2.39 -13.94
N ASN A 102 -1.65 1.48 -12.96
CA ASN A 102 -2.72 1.35 -11.98
C ASN A 102 -2.19 1.55 -10.53
N ALA A 103 -1.17 2.41 -10.38
CA ALA A 103 -0.49 2.65 -9.10
C ALA A 103 -1.20 3.75 -8.31
N GLY A 104 -1.96 3.36 -7.27
CA GLY A 104 -2.79 4.29 -6.50
C GLY A 104 -2.03 5.50 -5.94
N THR A 105 -0.81 5.31 -5.46
CA THR A 105 0.02 6.40 -4.93
C THR A 105 0.54 7.33 -6.04
N VAL A 106 0.88 6.80 -7.21
CA VAL A 106 1.28 7.63 -8.37
C VAL A 106 0.12 8.49 -8.84
N MET A 107 -1.07 7.87 -8.99
CA MET A 107 -2.32 8.53 -9.38
C MET A 107 -2.68 9.72 -8.49
N ARG A 108 -2.40 9.63 -7.18
CA ARG A 108 -2.83 10.66 -6.22
C ARG A 108 -1.70 11.62 -5.86
N PHE A 109 -0.46 11.17 -5.72
CA PHE A 109 0.63 12.01 -5.22
C PHE A 109 1.27 12.90 -6.29
N LEU A 110 1.32 12.44 -7.55
CA LEU A 110 1.97 13.24 -8.58
C LEU A 110 1.14 14.43 -9.12
N PRO A 111 -0.20 14.40 -9.24
CA PRO A 111 -0.95 15.57 -9.69
C PRO A 111 -0.77 16.82 -8.81
N PRO A 112 -0.80 16.75 -7.44
CA PRO A 112 -0.50 17.91 -6.59
C PRO A 112 0.93 18.41 -6.74
N LEU A 113 1.90 17.51 -6.95
CA LEU A 113 3.30 17.87 -7.20
C LEU A 113 3.44 18.52 -8.58
N ALA A 114 2.77 17.99 -9.60
CA ALA A 114 2.79 18.54 -10.97
C ALA A 114 2.16 19.94 -11.06
N ALA A 115 1.30 20.32 -10.12
CA ALA A 115 0.78 21.69 -10.03
C ALA A 115 1.90 22.73 -9.79
N LEU A 116 3.03 22.32 -9.21
CA LEU A 116 4.23 23.13 -9.02
C LEU A 116 5.14 23.19 -10.25
N ALA A 117 4.86 22.41 -11.30
CA ALA A 117 5.66 22.44 -12.52
C ALA A 117 5.41 23.71 -13.34
N ASP A 118 6.37 24.10 -14.15
CA ASP A 118 6.20 25.17 -15.14
C ASP A 118 5.80 24.55 -16.47
N GLY A 119 4.49 24.46 -16.70
CA GLY A 119 3.91 23.91 -17.90
C GLY A 119 2.90 22.76 -17.65
N ALA A 120 2.30 22.29 -18.74
CA ALA A 120 1.28 21.26 -18.68
C ALA A 120 1.86 19.85 -18.45
N VAL A 121 1.28 19.09 -17.55
CA VAL A 121 1.63 17.70 -17.27
C VAL A 121 0.44 16.81 -17.56
N HIS A 122 0.60 15.92 -18.54
CA HIS A 122 -0.44 14.98 -18.95
C HIS A 122 -0.24 13.64 -18.23
N PHE A 123 -1.34 13.13 -17.67
CA PHE A 123 -1.39 11.87 -16.94
C PHE A 123 -2.31 10.88 -17.64
N ASP A 124 -1.84 9.65 -17.81
CA ASP A 124 -2.58 8.53 -18.37
C ASP A 124 -2.11 7.21 -17.74
N GLY A 125 -2.80 6.10 -17.99
CA GLY A 125 -2.39 4.82 -17.39
C GLY A 125 -3.20 3.62 -17.90
N ASP A 126 -3.15 2.53 -17.12
CA ASP A 126 -3.87 1.30 -17.43
C ASP A 126 -5.40 1.50 -17.41
N PRO A 127 -6.19 0.71 -18.14
CA PRO A 127 -7.65 0.90 -18.24
C PRO A 127 -8.36 0.98 -16.87
N ARG A 128 -7.93 0.20 -15.88
CA ARG A 128 -8.52 0.22 -14.54
C ARG A 128 -8.35 1.56 -13.81
N CYS A 129 -7.30 2.34 -14.13
CA CYS A 129 -7.09 3.64 -13.48
C CYS A 129 -8.21 4.64 -13.77
N TYR A 130 -8.95 4.47 -14.88
CA TYR A 130 -10.06 5.34 -15.25
C TYR A 130 -11.30 5.16 -14.37
N GLU A 131 -11.43 4.00 -13.74
CA GLU A 131 -12.57 3.65 -12.86
C GLU A 131 -12.30 4.01 -11.40
N ARG A 132 -11.04 4.22 -11.05
CA ARG A 132 -10.65 4.47 -9.64
C ARG A 132 -10.89 5.93 -9.24
N PRO A 133 -11.43 6.19 -8.04
CA PRO A 133 -11.76 7.54 -7.59
C PRO A 133 -10.55 8.48 -7.63
N GLN A 134 -10.74 9.68 -8.22
CA GLN A 134 -9.72 10.72 -8.31
C GLN A 134 -10.29 12.11 -7.99
N HIS A 135 -11.61 12.23 -7.87
CA HIS A 135 -12.33 13.49 -7.64
C HIS A 135 -11.78 14.26 -6.43
N GLY A 136 -11.49 13.61 -5.30
CA GLY A 136 -11.00 14.31 -4.10
C GLY A 136 -9.71 15.10 -4.32
N VAL A 137 -8.80 14.61 -5.18
CA VAL A 137 -7.58 15.36 -5.54
C VAL A 137 -7.86 16.42 -6.59
N ILE A 138 -8.64 16.08 -7.63
CA ILE A 138 -8.95 17.00 -8.73
C ILE A 138 -9.70 18.22 -8.22
N ASP A 139 -10.74 18.02 -7.42
CA ASP A 139 -11.58 19.11 -6.92
C ASP A 139 -10.82 19.98 -5.92
N ALA A 140 -10.00 19.37 -5.05
CA ALA A 140 -9.12 20.12 -4.15
C ALA A 140 -8.13 21.01 -4.92
N LEU A 141 -7.48 20.47 -5.94
CA LEU A 141 -6.54 21.26 -6.75
C LEU A 141 -7.25 22.39 -7.51
N ARG A 142 -8.45 22.15 -8.03
CA ARG A 142 -9.27 23.20 -8.65
C ARG A 142 -9.65 24.29 -7.65
N ALA A 143 -10.03 23.91 -6.41
CA ALA A 143 -10.32 24.87 -5.35
C ALA A 143 -9.08 25.71 -4.96
N LEU A 144 -7.89 25.14 -5.06
CA LEU A 144 -6.61 25.85 -4.89
C LEU A 144 -6.18 26.68 -6.12
N GLY A 145 -7.05 26.82 -7.13
CA GLY A 145 -6.78 27.61 -8.32
C GLY A 145 -5.99 26.91 -9.44
N VAL A 146 -5.71 25.61 -9.29
CA VAL A 146 -5.00 24.84 -10.32
C VAL A 146 -5.95 24.47 -11.46
N ARG A 147 -5.56 24.80 -12.67
CA ARG A 147 -6.32 24.41 -13.86
C ARG A 147 -6.07 22.94 -14.18
N ILE A 148 -7.14 22.14 -14.20
CA ILE A 148 -7.12 20.72 -14.57
C ILE A 148 -8.11 20.49 -15.71
N ASP A 149 -7.63 19.88 -16.80
CA ASP A 149 -8.42 19.40 -17.91
C ASP A 149 -8.51 17.88 -17.84
N ASP A 150 -9.70 17.38 -17.52
CA ASP A 150 -10.05 15.96 -17.43
C ASP A 150 -11.18 15.58 -18.40
N GLY A 151 -11.58 16.51 -19.26
CA GLY A 151 -12.72 16.34 -20.16
C GLY A 151 -14.05 16.09 -19.45
N GLY A 152 -14.19 16.56 -18.20
CA GLY A 152 -15.38 16.41 -17.37
C GLY A 152 -15.59 15.00 -16.79
N ARG A 153 -14.57 14.14 -16.80
CA ARG A 153 -14.66 12.75 -16.31
C ARG A 153 -14.51 12.60 -14.80
N GLY A 154 -13.88 13.58 -14.12
CA GLY A 154 -13.53 13.47 -12.70
C GLY A 154 -12.40 12.47 -12.43
N GLY A 155 -11.62 12.13 -13.47
CA GLY A 155 -10.57 11.10 -13.41
C GLY A 155 -9.61 11.16 -14.60
N PHE A 156 -8.88 10.07 -14.79
CA PHE A 156 -7.92 9.92 -15.89
C PHE A 156 -8.60 9.65 -17.25
N PRO A 157 -7.93 9.96 -18.39
CA PRO A 157 -6.72 10.75 -18.47
C PRO A 157 -6.99 12.22 -18.13
N LEU A 158 -5.99 12.91 -17.56
CA LEU A 158 -6.12 14.32 -17.20
C LEU A 158 -4.84 15.12 -17.49
N THR A 159 -4.97 16.44 -17.56
CA THR A 159 -3.83 17.35 -17.70
C THR A 159 -3.87 18.39 -16.57
N VAL A 160 -2.78 18.46 -15.79
CA VAL A 160 -2.56 19.52 -14.80
C VAL A 160 -1.76 20.64 -15.47
N HIS A 161 -2.28 21.87 -15.43
CA HIS A 161 -1.60 23.04 -15.97
C HIS A 161 -0.86 23.77 -14.85
N GLY A 162 0.38 23.35 -14.59
CA GLY A 162 1.26 23.99 -13.61
C GLY A 162 1.74 25.36 -14.07
N THR A 163 1.92 26.26 -13.12
CA THR A 163 2.40 27.64 -13.34
C THR A 163 3.71 27.95 -12.60
N GLY A 164 4.36 26.92 -12.04
CA GLY A 164 5.58 27.04 -11.24
C GLY A 164 5.33 27.30 -9.75
N ALA A 165 4.12 27.60 -9.35
CA ALA A 165 3.71 27.82 -7.96
C ALA A 165 2.23 27.50 -7.75
N VAL A 166 1.84 27.20 -6.51
CA VAL A 166 0.46 27.07 -6.05
C VAL A 166 0.29 27.93 -4.82
N ASP A 167 -0.75 28.75 -4.78
CA ASP A 167 -0.97 29.63 -3.63
C ASP A 167 -1.27 28.83 -2.35
N GLY A 168 -1.96 27.73 -2.46
CA GLY A 168 -2.37 26.95 -1.29
C GLY A 168 -3.58 27.55 -0.55
N GLY A 169 -3.78 27.15 0.69
CA GLY A 169 -4.88 27.59 1.53
C GLY A 169 -5.80 26.46 1.97
N ALA A 170 -7.02 26.80 2.42
CA ALA A 170 -7.97 25.80 2.92
C ALA A 170 -8.78 25.16 1.79
N VAL A 171 -8.96 23.84 1.88
CA VAL A 171 -9.78 23.06 0.95
C VAL A 171 -10.61 22.02 1.68
N ASP A 172 -11.80 21.80 1.18
CA ASP A 172 -12.69 20.72 1.61
C ASP A 172 -12.47 19.49 0.70
N VAL A 173 -12.34 18.31 1.32
CA VAL A 173 -12.08 17.05 0.59
C VAL A 173 -13.01 15.98 1.14
N ASP A 174 -13.78 15.34 0.28
CA ASP A 174 -14.41 14.07 0.63
C ASP A 174 -13.37 12.94 0.48
N ALA A 175 -12.84 12.50 1.63
CA ALA A 175 -11.85 11.43 1.70
C ALA A 175 -12.44 10.06 2.06
N SER A 176 -13.77 9.90 2.03
CA SER A 176 -14.47 8.65 2.38
C SER A 176 -14.04 7.46 1.52
N SER A 177 -13.62 7.70 0.29
CA SER A 177 -13.15 6.64 -0.62
C SER A 177 -11.65 6.35 -0.53
N SER A 178 -10.84 7.27 0.01
CA SER A 178 -9.38 7.08 0.10
C SER A 178 -8.66 8.11 0.96
N SER A 179 -7.92 7.64 1.96
CA SER A 179 -6.94 8.45 2.73
C SER A 179 -5.81 9.03 1.87
N GLN A 180 -5.60 8.50 0.67
CA GLN A 180 -4.56 8.99 -0.24
C GLN A 180 -4.84 10.41 -0.75
N PHE A 181 -6.10 10.88 -0.74
CA PHE A 181 -6.44 12.25 -1.14
C PHE A 181 -5.84 13.26 -0.15
N VAL A 182 -6.00 13.00 1.14
CA VAL A 182 -5.39 13.82 2.20
C VAL A 182 -3.86 13.73 2.13
N SER A 183 -3.31 12.52 2.06
CA SER A 183 -1.86 12.29 1.97
C SER A 183 -1.23 13.01 0.78
N ALA A 184 -1.89 13.04 -0.38
CA ALA A 184 -1.40 13.65 -1.61
C ALA A 184 -1.21 15.17 -1.47
N LEU A 185 -2.20 15.83 -0.89
CA LEU A 185 -2.17 17.28 -0.67
C LEU A 185 -1.16 17.66 0.42
N LEU A 186 -1.06 16.88 1.50
CA LEU A 186 -0.07 17.09 2.56
C LEU A 186 1.36 17.00 2.04
N LEU A 187 1.68 15.98 1.21
CA LEU A 187 3.03 15.78 0.67
C LEU A 187 3.54 16.97 -0.12
N SER A 188 2.67 17.59 -0.93
CA SER A 188 3.05 18.74 -1.77
C SER A 188 2.82 20.09 -1.08
N GLY A 189 1.93 20.14 -0.09
CA GLY A 189 1.46 21.36 0.54
C GLY A 189 2.55 22.19 1.23
N ALA A 190 3.61 21.56 1.74
CA ALA A 190 4.75 22.28 2.31
C ALA A 190 5.47 23.19 1.28
N ARG A 191 5.29 22.95 -0.02
CA ARG A 191 5.87 23.73 -1.12
C ARG A 191 4.87 24.72 -1.74
N TYR A 192 3.64 24.78 -1.26
CA TYR A 192 2.65 25.79 -1.65
C TYR A 192 2.91 27.09 -0.87
N ASN A 193 2.63 28.25 -1.49
CA ASN A 193 2.95 29.55 -0.92
C ASN A 193 2.39 29.79 0.50
N ASN A 194 1.16 29.30 0.74
CA ASN A 194 0.47 29.42 2.04
C ASN A 194 0.25 28.05 2.71
N GLY A 195 0.96 26.99 2.27
CA GLY A 195 0.71 25.63 2.74
C GLY A 195 -0.66 25.11 2.29
N VAL A 196 -1.19 24.13 3.02
CA VAL A 196 -2.56 23.63 2.78
C VAL A 196 -3.23 23.25 4.10
N GLU A 197 -4.51 23.63 4.24
CA GLU A 197 -5.41 23.14 5.27
C GLU A 197 -6.45 22.26 4.59
N ILE A 198 -6.53 21.00 5.00
CA ILE A 198 -7.43 20.00 4.42
C ILE A 198 -8.49 19.67 5.45
N ARG A 199 -9.76 19.85 5.10
CA ARG A 199 -10.91 19.48 5.93
C ARG A 199 -11.62 18.30 5.27
N ASN A 200 -11.71 17.18 5.95
CA ASN A 200 -12.56 16.10 5.45
C ASN A 200 -14.02 16.46 5.66
N ILE A 201 -14.77 16.49 4.57
CA ILE A 201 -16.22 16.72 4.56
C ILE A 201 -17.03 15.43 4.32
N GLY A 202 -16.33 14.31 4.08
CA GLY A 202 -16.93 12.99 3.97
C GLY A 202 -17.27 12.40 5.34
N GLU A 203 -17.84 11.19 5.36
CA GLU A 203 -18.23 10.51 6.60
C GLU A 203 -17.00 10.11 7.42
N THR A 204 -16.33 9.04 7.03
CA THR A 204 -15.12 8.53 7.69
C THR A 204 -13.99 8.35 6.69
N VAL A 205 -12.77 8.62 7.11
CA VAL A 205 -11.58 8.42 6.28
C VAL A 205 -11.03 7.02 6.52
N PRO A 206 -11.03 6.13 5.51
CA PRO A 206 -10.47 4.79 5.68
C PRO A 206 -8.94 4.84 5.79
N SER A 207 -8.36 3.85 6.47
CA SER A 207 -6.92 3.68 6.56
C SER A 207 -6.17 4.93 7.09
N LEU A 208 -6.66 5.53 8.16
CA LEU A 208 -6.04 6.66 8.87
C LEU A 208 -4.54 6.46 9.16
N PRO A 209 -4.02 5.25 9.47
CA PRO A 209 -2.59 5.04 9.65
C PRO A 209 -1.73 5.51 8.47
N HIS A 210 -2.24 5.48 7.23
CA HIS A 210 -1.52 6.01 6.08
C HIS A 210 -1.39 7.54 6.08
N ILE A 211 -2.35 8.27 6.65
CA ILE A 211 -2.22 9.72 6.84
C ILE A 211 -1.20 9.99 7.93
N ARG A 212 -1.26 9.27 9.06
CA ARG A 212 -0.27 9.39 10.15
C ARG A 212 1.15 9.11 9.66
N MET A 213 1.33 8.08 8.82
CA MET A 213 2.61 7.82 8.15
C MET A 213 3.07 9.03 7.32
N THR A 214 2.17 9.66 6.57
CA THR A 214 2.48 10.84 5.76
C THR A 214 2.91 12.01 6.65
N VAL A 215 2.16 12.29 7.71
CA VAL A 215 2.45 13.35 8.69
C VAL A 215 3.84 13.13 9.33
N ASP A 216 4.11 11.92 9.82
CA ASP A 216 5.40 11.56 10.42
C ASP A 216 6.56 11.76 9.44
N MET A 217 6.40 11.29 8.19
CA MET A 217 7.45 11.42 7.17
C MET A 217 7.71 12.89 6.78
N ILE A 218 6.68 13.73 6.69
CA ILE A 218 6.83 15.17 6.45
C ILE A 218 7.57 15.83 7.62
N ARG A 219 7.21 15.51 8.86
CA ARG A 219 7.88 16.03 10.06
C ARG A 219 9.35 15.60 10.12
N LYS A 220 9.63 14.33 9.83
CA LYS A 220 11.00 13.82 9.71
C LYS A 220 11.80 14.53 8.61
N ALA A 221 11.15 14.97 7.55
CA ALA A 221 11.77 15.80 6.50
C ALA A 221 11.89 17.30 6.88
N GLY A 222 11.52 17.69 8.10
CA GLY A 222 11.61 19.06 8.60
C GLY A 222 10.37 19.92 8.38
N GLY A 223 9.33 19.39 7.74
CA GLY A 223 8.05 20.08 7.58
C GLY A 223 7.24 20.15 8.88
N GLN A 224 6.34 21.13 8.96
CA GLN A 224 5.45 21.31 10.10
C GLN A 224 4.03 20.93 9.70
N VAL A 225 3.42 20.02 10.45
CA VAL A 225 2.06 19.53 10.21
C VAL A 225 1.31 19.50 11.52
N ASP A 226 0.12 20.11 11.55
CA ASP A 226 -0.88 19.94 12.62
C ASP A 226 -1.87 18.86 12.18
N ALA A 227 -2.17 17.93 13.06
CA ALA A 227 -3.02 16.79 12.78
C ALA A 227 -3.99 16.50 13.94
N PRO A 228 -5.14 15.87 13.69
CA PRO A 228 -6.13 15.55 14.73
C PRO A 228 -5.56 14.74 15.90
N GLU A 229 -4.67 13.80 15.63
CA GLU A 229 -4.04 12.93 16.63
C GLU A 229 -3.16 13.65 17.65
N ASP A 230 -2.72 14.87 17.35
CA ASP A 230 -1.92 15.70 18.24
C ASP A 230 -2.78 16.68 19.08
N GLY A 231 -4.09 16.48 19.09
CA GLY A 231 -5.04 17.39 19.74
C GLY A 231 -5.48 18.54 18.85
N GLY A 232 -5.23 18.45 17.55
CA GLY A 232 -5.78 19.35 16.54
C GLY A 232 -7.29 19.19 16.35
N GLU A 233 -7.86 19.99 15.45
CA GLU A 233 -9.27 19.93 15.10
C GLU A 233 -9.59 18.60 14.40
N LYS A 234 -10.69 17.97 14.79
CA LYS A 234 -11.11 16.69 14.22
C LYS A 234 -11.27 16.80 12.70
N ASP A 235 -10.76 15.79 11.99
CA ASP A 235 -10.83 15.67 10.52
C ASP A 235 -10.20 16.84 9.74
N VAL A 236 -9.25 17.55 10.37
CA VAL A 236 -8.51 18.67 9.77
C VAL A 236 -7.00 18.45 9.90
N TRP A 237 -6.31 18.55 8.78
CA TRP A 237 -4.84 18.49 8.69
C TRP A 237 -4.32 19.78 8.09
N ARG A 238 -3.26 20.34 8.67
CA ARG A 238 -2.61 21.56 8.18
C ARG A 238 -1.13 21.33 7.99
N VAL A 239 -0.61 21.64 6.82
CA VAL A 239 0.83 21.71 6.59
C VAL A 239 1.23 23.14 6.33
N THR A 240 2.20 23.63 7.11
CA THR A 240 2.75 24.98 7.00
C THR A 240 3.77 25.03 5.86
N PRO A 241 3.83 26.14 5.06
CA PRO A 241 4.85 26.30 4.04
C PRO A 241 6.23 26.30 4.67
N GLY A 242 7.18 25.60 4.04
CA GLY A 242 8.55 25.54 4.57
C GLY A 242 9.48 24.65 3.76
N ALA A 243 10.74 24.72 4.16
CA ALA A 243 11.80 23.89 3.60
C ALA A 243 11.61 22.43 3.98
N LEU A 244 11.81 21.52 3.01
CA LEU A 244 11.96 20.11 3.25
C LEU A 244 13.43 19.73 3.07
N ILE A 245 13.96 18.95 3.97
CA ILE A 245 15.39 18.58 3.99
C ILE A 245 15.56 17.23 3.30
N GLY A 246 16.50 17.13 2.37
CA GLY A 246 16.92 15.86 1.81
C GLY A 246 17.46 14.94 2.91
N ARG A 247 16.89 13.76 3.04
CA ARG A 247 17.21 12.79 4.08
C ARG A 247 17.85 11.54 3.52
N ASP A 248 18.61 10.86 4.36
CA ASP A 248 18.97 9.47 4.19
C ASP A 248 17.94 8.64 4.96
N LEU A 249 16.96 8.09 4.22
CA LEU A 249 15.82 7.37 4.78
C LEU A 249 15.92 5.88 4.45
N VAL A 250 15.91 5.04 5.47
CA VAL A 250 15.76 3.59 5.33
C VAL A 250 14.29 3.24 5.35
N VAL A 251 13.80 2.65 4.26
CA VAL A 251 12.39 2.22 4.17
C VAL A 251 12.19 0.97 5.03
N GLU A 252 11.18 1.01 5.89
CA GLU A 252 10.76 -0.15 6.68
C GLU A 252 10.26 -1.29 5.79
N PRO A 253 10.37 -2.57 6.22
CA PRO A 253 9.71 -3.68 5.53
C PRO A 253 8.21 -3.40 5.34
N ASP A 254 7.60 -3.90 4.28
CA ASP A 254 6.14 -3.78 4.08
C ASP A 254 5.41 -4.77 4.99
N LEU A 255 4.91 -4.29 6.12
CA LEU A 255 4.29 -5.15 7.13
C LEU A 255 3.01 -5.82 6.64
N SER A 256 2.29 -5.20 5.69
CA SER A 256 1.12 -5.84 5.09
C SER A 256 1.50 -7.06 4.24
N ASN A 257 2.70 -7.07 3.68
CA ASN A 257 3.23 -8.21 2.93
C ASN A 257 3.73 -9.35 3.83
N ALA A 258 3.87 -9.13 5.12
CA ALA A 258 4.14 -10.19 6.09
C ALA A 258 2.92 -11.11 6.33
N ALA A 259 1.71 -10.64 6.00
CA ALA A 259 0.46 -11.34 6.27
C ALA A 259 0.44 -12.79 5.77
N PRO A 260 0.77 -13.13 4.51
CA PRO A 260 0.77 -14.51 4.04
C PRO A 260 1.78 -15.40 4.77
N PHE A 261 2.94 -14.87 5.18
CA PHE A 261 3.97 -15.64 5.88
C PHE A 261 3.57 -15.95 7.32
N PHE A 262 2.97 -14.99 8.04
CA PHE A 262 2.40 -15.25 9.35
C PHE A 262 1.17 -16.15 9.28
N ALA A 263 0.35 -16.02 8.21
CA ALA A 263 -0.74 -16.95 7.95
C ALA A 263 -0.24 -18.39 7.76
N ALA A 264 0.90 -18.58 7.10
CA ALA A 264 1.50 -19.89 6.95
C ALA A 264 1.88 -20.49 8.32
N ALA A 265 2.51 -19.71 9.21
CA ALA A 265 2.79 -20.17 10.57
C ALA A 265 1.51 -20.50 11.33
N LEU A 266 0.47 -19.67 11.23
CA LEU A 266 -0.81 -19.87 11.92
C LEU A 266 -1.51 -21.16 11.47
N VAL A 267 -1.63 -21.37 10.16
CA VAL A 267 -2.33 -22.49 9.55
C VAL A 267 -1.59 -23.82 9.78
N THR A 268 -0.25 -23.81 9.71
CA THR A 268 0.56 -25.04 9.82
C THR A 268 0.97 -25.38 11.26
N GLY A 269 0.73 -24.46 12.23
CA GLY A 269 1.21 -24.63 13.61
C GLY A 269 2.71 -24.42 13.75
N GLY A 270 3.31 -23.61 12.86
CA GLY A 270 4.73 -23.35 12.76
C GLY A 270 5.15 -22.01 13.34
N ARG A 271 6.32 -21.56 12.89
CA ARG A 271 6.93 -20.31 13.31
C ARG A 271 7.52 -19.57 12.11
N VAL A 272 7.30 -18.25 12.06
CA VAL A 272 7.93 -17.37 11.08
C VAL A 272 8.47 -16.14 11.78
N THR A 273 9.74 -15.79 11.52
CA THR A 273 10.33 -14.53 11.94
C THR A 273 10.44 -13.59 10.73
N VAL A 274 9.85 -12.40 10.83
CA VAL A 274 10.03 -11.33 9.84
C VAL A 274 11.13 -10.40 10.33
N ARG A 275 12.21 -10.31 9.54
CA ARG A 275 13.39 -9.47 9.87
C ARG A 275 13.04 -8.00 9.91
N ASP A 276 13.76 -7.28 10.76
CA ASP A 276 13.71 -5.81 10.84
C ASP A 276 12.31 -5.23 11.10
N TRP A 277 11.40 -6.00 11.73
CA TRP A 277 10.09 -5.47 12.12
C TRP A 277 10.28 -4.29 13.09
N PRO A 278 9.79 -3.09 12.76
CA PRO A 278 10.01 -1.92 13.58
C PRO A 278 9.23 -2.02 14.89
N LYS A 279 9.84 -1.60 16.00
CA LYS A 279 9.17 -1.57 17.32
C LYS A 279 8.08 -0.49 17.40
N HIS A 280 8.23 0.56 16.59
CA HIS A 280 7.29 1.66 16.46
C HIS A 280 7.12 2.01 14.99
N THR A 281 5.90 1.97 14.51
CA THR A 281 5.57 2.25 13.11
C THR A 281 4.15 2.79 12.98
N TYR A 282 3.91 3.50 11.89
CA TYR A 282 2.57 3.92 11.47
C TYR A 282 2.03 3.03 10.35
N GLN A 283 2.73 1.96 9.98
CA GLN A 283 2.20 1.04 8.98
C GLN A 283 0.99 0.27 9.54
N PRO A 284 -0.16 0.28 8.84
CA PRO A 284 -1.36 -0.44 9.29
C PRO A 284 -1.11 -1.94 9.44
N GLY A 285 -0.18 -2.51 8.69
CA GLY A 285 0.21 -3.92 8.77
C GLY A 285 0.71 -4.37 10.15
N ASP A 286 1.10 -3.46 11.06
CA ASP A 286 1.47 -3.81 12.43
C ASP A 286 0.30 -4.42 13.22
N GLN A 287 -0.95 -4.13 12.85
CA GLN A 287 -2.15 -4.73 13.46
C GLN A 287 -2.28 -6.25 13.19
N LEU A 288 -1.51 -6.81 12.26
CA LEU A 288 -1.42 -8.28 12.09
C LEU A 288 -1.10 -9.01 13.40
N ARG A 289 -0.30 -8.38 14.27
CA ARG A 289 0.06 -8.96 15.57
C ARG A 289 -1.20 -9.26 16.42
N ASP A 290 -2.09 -8.29 16.49
CA ASP A 290 -3.30 -8.40 17.30
C ASP A 290 -4.34 -9.29 16.62
N ILE A 291 -4.53 -9.13 15.30
CA ILE A 291 -5.51 -9.90 14.52
C ILE A 291 -5.16 -11.40 14.55
N TYR A 292 -3.93 -11.77 14.22
CA TYR A 292 -3.54 -13.17 14.19
C TYR A 292 -3.35 -13.79 15.58
N THR A 293 -3.10 -12.97 16.61
CA THR A 293 -3.15 -13.45 17.99
C THR A 293 -4.57 -13.85 18.37
N GLN A 294 -5.58 -13.07 18.01
CA GLN A 294 -6.99 -13.42 18.22
C GLN A 294 -7.39 -14.66 17.42
N MET A 295 -6.78 -14.90 16.27
CA MET A 295 -7.05 -16.08 15.43
C MET A 295 -6.28 -17.35 15.88
N GLY A 296 -5.50 -17.29 16.97
CA GLY A 296 -4.87 -18.47 17.58
C GLY A 296 -3.35 -18.52 17.51
N GLY A 297 -2.68 -17.40 17.24
CA GLY A 297 -1.22 -17.28 17.23
C GLY A 297 -0.66 -16.49 18.40
N ALA A 298 0.65 -16.29 18.41
CA ALA A 298 1.36 -15.45 19.37
C ALA A 298 2.55 -14.74 18.72
N CYS A 299 2.77 -13.48 19.10
CA CYS A 299 3.88 -12.65 18.64
C CYS A 299 4.94 -12.43 19.71
N ARG A 300 6.20 -12.37 19.30
CA ARG A 300 7.31 -12.01 20.17
C ARG A 300 8.37 -11.23 19.41
N PHE A 301 8.79 -10.08 19.93
CA PHE A 301 9.96 -9.39 19.40
C PHE A 301 11.24 -10.15 19.75
N THR A 302 12.12 -10.28 18.78
CA THR A 302 13.45 -10.88 18.90
C THR A 302 14.50 -9.86 18.46
N ASP A 303 15.79 -10.22 18.58
CA ASP A 303 16.87 -9.37 18.07
C ASP A 303 16.89 -9.29 16.53
N GLU A 304 16.27 -10.26 15.84
CA GLU A 304 16.18 -10.26 14.37
C GLU A 304 14.96 -9.52 13.81
N GLY A 305 13.88 -9.39 14.60
CA GLY A 305 12.63 -8.81 14.17
C GLY A 305 11.42 -9.29 14.97
N LEU A 306 10.30 -9.56 14.32
CA LEU A 306 9.08 -10.08 14.94
C LEU A 306 8.91 -11.57 14.60
N GLU A 307 8.89 -12.40 15.61
CA GLU A 307 8.54 -13.82 15.53
C GLU A 307 7.04 -13.99 15.75
N PHE A 308 6.39 -14.73 14.88
CA PHE A 308 5.01 -15.18 15.02
C PHE A 308 4.97 -16.72 15.07
N THR A 309 4.24 -17.25 16.05
CA THR A 309 4.05 -18.69 16.24
C THR A 309 2.56 -19.02 16.15
N GLY A 310 2.21 -19.95 15.27
CA GLY A 310 0.87 -20.52 15.18
C GLY A 310 0.69 -21.78 15.99
N THR A 311 -0.57 -22.16 16.24
CA THR A 311 -0.91 -23.40 16.94
C THR A 311 -1.39 -24.50 15.98
N GLY A 312 -1.61 -24.18 14.70
CA GLY A 312 -2.26 -25.06 13.74
C GLY A 312 -3.78 -25.15 13.94
N LYS A 313 -4.32 -24.41 14.88
CA LYS A 313 -5.77 -24.23 15.08
C LYS A 313 -6.08 -22.75 14.82
N VAL A 314 -6.91 -22.53 13.83
CA VAL A 314 -7.33 -21.19 13.44
C VAL A 314 -8.75 -20.96 13.95
N HIS A 315 -8.93 -19.85 14.68
CA HIS A 315 -10.24 -19.43 15.18
C HIS A 315 -10.83 -18.35 14.30
N GLY A 316 -12.16 -18.34 14.16
CA GLY A 316 -12.87 -17.23 13.53
C GLY A 316 -12.73 -15.94 14.33
N ILE A 317 -12.96 -14.82 13.66
CA ILE A 317 -12.80 -13.49 14.24
C ILE A 317 -13.93 -12.56 13.83
N GLU A 318 -14.34 -11.68 14.74
CA GLU A 318 -15.11 -10.48 14.41
C GLU A 318 -14.17 -9.28 14.46
N ALA A 319 -13.95 -8.64 13.31
CA ALA A 319 -12.93 -7.59 13.19
C ALA A 319 -13.39 -6.42 12.32
N ASP A 320 -13.23 -5.23 12.87
CA ASP A 320 -13.23 -3.98 12.11
C ASP A 320 -11.88 -3.82 11.40
N LEU A 321 -11.90 -3.87 10.08
CA LEU A 321 -10.70 -3.74 9.25
C LEU A 321 -10.64 -2.38 8.52
N HIS A 322 -11.40 -1.37 8.99
CA HIS A 322 -11.48 -0.04 8.38
C HIS A 322 -10.09 0.60 8.19
N ASP A 323 -9.23 0.47 9.18
CA ASP A 323 -7.88 1.03 9.15
C ASP A 323 -6.83 0.13 8.48
N VAL A 324 -7.16 -1.13 8.20
CA VAL A 324 -6.22 -2.15 7.70
C VAL A 324 -6.79 -2.95 6.52
N GLY A 325 -7.62 -2.32 5.72
CA GLY A 325 -8.34 -2.98 4.62
C GLY A 325 -7.47 -3.80 3.68
N GLU A 326 -6.20 -3.44 3.48
CA GLU A 326 -5.27 -4.20 2.65
C GLU A 326 -4.94 -5.60 3.20
N LEU A 327 -5.18 -5.87 4.48
CA LEU A 327 -4.99 -7.20 5.09
C LEU A 327 -6.16 -8.14 4.82
N THR A 328 -7.33 -7.61 4.47
CA THR A 328 -8.58 -8.36 4.30
C THR A 328 -8.43 -9.60 3.43
N PRO A 329 -7.78 -9.61 2.26
CA PRO A 329 -7.71 -10.80 1.42
C PRO A 329 -7.06 -11.99 2.11
N VAL A 330 -5.93 -11.76 2.78
CA VAL A 330 -5.24 -12.85 3.48
C VAL A 330 -5.98 -13.26 4.75
N ILE A 331 -6.57 -12.30 5.50
CA ILE A 331 -7.40 -12.60 6.68
C ILE A 331 -8.62 -13.42 6.28
N ALA A 332 -9.28 -13.10 5.15
CA ALA A 332 -10.41 -13.86 4.63
C ALA A 332 -10.02 -15.29 4.25
N ALA A 333 -8.83 -15.48 3.64
CA ALA A 333 -8.29 -16.80 3.33
C ALA A 333 -8.05 -17.63 4.61
N VAL A 334 -7.46 -17.01 5.64
CA VAL A 334 -7.25 -17.64 6.95
C VAL A 334 -8.61 -17.97 7.63
N ALA A 335 -9.57 -17.06 7.56
CA ALA A 335 -10.91 -17.24 8.11
C ALA A 335 -11.68 -18.38 7.43
N ALA A 336 -11.47 -18.61 6.13
CA ALA A 336 -12.04 -19.73 5.40
C ALA A 336 -11.50 -21.10 5.88
N LEU A 337 -10.34 -21.12 6.52
CA LEU A 337 -9.69 -22.29 7.10
C LEU A 337 -9.91 -22.40 8.62
N ALA A 338 -10.69 -21.49 9.22
CA ALA A 338 -10.92 -21.44 10.66
C ALA A 338 -11.91 -22.51 11.14
N ASP A 339 -12.00 -22.69 12.47
CA ASP A 339 -12.94 -23.63 13.10
C ASP A 339 -14.33 -23.02 13.43
N SER A 340 -14.46 -21.71 13.26
CA SER A 340 -15.66 -20.93 13.61
C SER A 340 -15.89 -19.76 12.64
N GLU A 341 -17.12 -19.20 12.65
CA GLU A 341 -17.53 -18.11 11.75
C GLU A 341 -16.69 -16.85 12.00
N SER A 342 -16.41 -16.12 10.92
CA SER A 342 -15.79 -14.81 10.95
C SER A 342 -16.69 -13.75 10.33
N HIS A 343 -16.62 -12.52 10.89
CA HIS A 343 -17.22 -11.31 10.34
C HIS A 343 -16.16 -10.22 10.20
N LEU A 344 -15.82 -9.89 8.98
CA LEU A 344 -14.88 -8.82 8.61
C LEU A 344 -15.69 -7.65 8.10
N TYR A 345 -15.61 -6.48 8.73
CA TYR A 345 -16.44 -5.32 8.41
C TYR A 345 -15.64 -4.01 8.36
N GLY A 346 -16.33 -2.89 8.04
CA GLY A 346 -15.70 -1.58 7.88
C GLY A 346 -14.92 -1.41 6.58
N ILE A 347 -15.09 -2.29 5.60
CA ILE A 347 -14.23 -2.40 4.41
C ILE A 347 -14.94 -2.17 3.07
N ALA A 348 -16.08 -1.47 3.06
CA ALA A 348 -16.80 -1.14 1.82
C ALA A 348 -15.91 -0.47 0.77
N HIS A 349 -14.94 0.36 1.19
CA HIS A 349 -14.00 1.06 0.31
C HIS A 349 -13.12 0.12 -0.54
N LEU A 350 -12.96 -1.16 -0.15
CA LEU A 350 -12.20 -2.15 -0.91
C LEU A 350 -12.82 -2.52 -2.26
N ARG A 351 -14.10 -2.20 -2.47
CA ARG A 351 -14.78 -2.40 -3.77
C ARG A 351 -14.19 -1.53 -4.88
N MET A 352 -13.55 -0.42 -4.50
CA MET A 352 -12.97 0.56 -5.42
C MET A 352 -11.43 0.46 -5.54
N HIS A 353 -10.83 -0.63 -5.07
CA HIS A 353 -9.39 -0.87 -5.18
C HIS A 353 -8.99 -1.45 -6.55
N GLU A 354 -7.93 -2.24 -6.61
CA GLU A 354 -7.44 -2.88 -7.84
C GLU A 354 -8.54 -3.70 -8.53
N THR A 355 -9.38 -4.33 -7.73
CA THR A 355 -10.64 -4.97 -8.12
C THR A 355 -11.69 -4.72 -7.03
N ASP A 356 -12.96 -5.14 -7.23
CA ASP A 356 -13.89 -5.30 -6.11
C ASP A 356 -13.46 -6.51 -5.29
N ARG A 357 -12.65 -6.24 -4.24
CA ARG A 357 -12.06 -7.29 -3.41
C ARG A 357 -13.10 -8.10 -2.64
N LEU A 358 -14.24 -7.49 -2.26
CA LEU A 358 -15.27 -8.20 -1.51
C LEU A 358 -15.98 -9.21 -2.40
N ALA A 359 -16.42 -8.79 -3.58
CA ALA A 359 -17.04 -9.66 -4.55
C ALA A 359 -16.09 -10.76 -5.03
N ALA A 360 -14.83 -10.43 -5.30
CA ALA A 360 -13.82 -11.39 -5.72
C ALA A 360 -13.54 -12.45 -4.65
N LEU A 361 -13.32 -12.07 -3.38
CA LEU A 361 -13.08 -13.01 -2.29
C LEU A 361 -14.28 -13.91 -2.06
N ALA A 362 -15.50 -13.36 -2.04
CA ALA A 362 -16.72 -14.16 -1.87
C ALA A 362 -16.85 -15.17 -3.01
N LYS A 363 -16.64 -14.74 -4.26
CA LYS A 363 -16.73 -15.64 -5.42
C LYS A 363 -15.67 -16.74 -5.36
N GLU A 364 -14.41 -16.38 -5.25
CA GLU A 364 -13.30 -17.34 -5.40
C GLU A 364 -13.24 -18.35 -4.24
N ILE A 365 -13.55 -17.94 -3.01
CA ILE A 365 -13.63 -18.89 -1.89
C ILE A 365 -14.84 -19.81 -2.05
N ASN A 366 -15.99 -19.31 -2.51
CA ASN A 366 -17.18 -20.14 -2.76
C ASN A 366 -16.96 -21.10 -3.94
N ASP A 367 -16.24 -20.71 -4.97
CA ASP A 367 -15.88 -21.61 -6.08
C ASP A 367 -14.97 -22.77 -5.64
N LEU A 368 -14.26 -22.61 -4.52
CA LEU A 368 -13.51 -23.69 -3.86
C LEU A 368 -14.35 -24.47 -2.82
N GLY A 369 -15.66 -24.26 -2.76
CA GLY A 369 -16.57 -24.98 -1.85
C GLY A 369 -16.84 -24.26 -0.52
N GLY A 370 -16.37 -23.05 -0.35
CA GLY A 370 -16.58 -22.23 0.85
C GLY A 370 -18.01 -21.70 1.02
N ASP A 371 -18.25 -20.96 2.09
CA ASP A 371 -19.51 -20.28 2.40
C ASP A 371 -19.23 -18.86 2.85
N VAL A 372 -19.02 -17.97 1.86
CA VAL A 372 -18.76 -16.56 2.06
C VAL A 372 -19.92 -15.75 1.50
N SER A 373 -20.44 -14.84 2.30
CA SER A 373 -21.45 -13.87 1.88
C SER A 373 -20.97 -12.44 2.08
N GLU A 374 -21.23 -11.59 1.09
CA GLU A 374 -21.00 -10.17 1.21
C GLU A 374 -22.02 -9.54 2.14
N THR A 375 -21.58 -8.57 2.95
CA THR A 375 -22.43 -7.61 3.64
C THR A 375 -22.31 -6.24 2.96
N GLU A 376 -23.04 -5.26 3.42
CA GLU A 376 -22.94 -3.88 2.89
C GLU A 376 -21.50 -3.36 2.93
N ASP A 377 -20.80 -3.61 4.04
CA ASP A 377 -19.47 -3.09 4.34
C ASP A 377 -18.41 -4.17 4.59
N GLY A 378 -18.67 -5.45 4.25
CA GLY A 378 -17.72 -6.51 4.57
C GLY A 378 -18.07 -7.91 4.08
N LEU A 379 -17.57 -8.90 4.81
CA LEU A 379 -17.71 -10.33 4.52
C LEU A 379 -18.10 -11.10 5.78
N ARG A 380 -19.05 -12.05 5.63
CA ARG A 380 -19.29 -13.14 6.58
C ARG A 380 -18.76 -14.43 5.99
N ILE A 381 -17.92 -15.14 6.75
CA ILE A 381 -17.24 -16.35 6.31
C ILE A 381 -17.59 -17.48 7.28
N ARG A 382 -18.29 -18.49 6.78
CA ARG A 382 -18.59 -19.72 7.53
C ARG A 382 -17.69 -20.82 7.03
N PRO A 383 -16.85 -21.40 7.89
CA PRO A 383 -15.94 -22.45 7.47
C PRO A 383 -16.67 -23.65 6.87
N ARG A 384 -16.18 -24.11 5.74
CA ARG A 384 -16.64 -25.31 5.03
C ARG A 384 -15.42 -26.07 4.52
N PRO A 385 -15.48 -27.39 4.35
CA PRO A 385 -14.43 -28.14 3.68
C PRO A 385 -14.22 -27.59 2.27
N LEU A 386 -13.02 -27.05 2.01
CA LEU A 386 -12.63 -26.55 0.70
C LEU A 386 -12.05 -27.67 -0.16
N HIS A 387 -12.05 -27.47 -1.48
CA HIS A 387 -11.46 -28.36 -2.47
C HIS A 387 -10.60 -27.59 -3.47
N GLY A 388 -9.74 -28.32 -4.21
CA GLY A 388 -8.90 -27.74 -5.25
C GLY A 388 -9.70 -27.14 -6.40
N GLY A 389 -9.13 -26.13 -7.03
CA GLY A 389 -9.74 -25.40 -8.14
C GLY A 389 -8.82 -24.27 -8.63
N VAL A 390 -9.29 -23.51 -9.60
CA VAL A 390 -8.61 -22.28 -10.04
C VAL A 390 -9.10 -21.13 -9.19
N PHE A 391 -8.18 -20.34 -8.67
CA PHE A 391 -8.46 -19.09 -7.97
C PHE A 391 -8.03 -17.93 -8.88
N HIS A 392 -8.96 -17.09 -9.32
CA HIS A 392 -8.71 -15.96 -10.18
C HIS A 392 -8.26 -14.74 -9.36
N THR A 393 -7.22 -14.05 -9.82
CA THR A 393 -6.61 -12.95 -9.07
C THR A 393 -7.13 -11.57 -9.47
N TYR A 394 -7.76 -11.45 -10.63
CA TYR A 394 -8.25 -10.16 -11.16
C TYR A 394 -7.16 -9.07 -11.19
N GLU A 395 -5.94 -9.45 -11.54
CA GLU A 395 -4.75 -8.58 -11.53
C GLU A 395 -4.44 -7.99 -10.12
N ASP A 396 -4.97 -8.57 -9.04
CA ASP A 396 -4.73 -8.13 -7.67
C ASP A 396 -3.76 -9.06 -6.94
N HIS A 397 -2.62 -8.50 -6.57
CA HIS A 397 -1.55 -9.19 -5.85
C HIS A 397 -1.98 -9.75 -4.49
N ARG A 398 -2.94 -9.12 -3.82
CA ARG A 398 -3.46 -9.55 -2.52
C ARG A 398 -4.34 -10.79 -2.64
N LEU A 399 -5.09 -10.92 -3.74
CA LEU A 399 -5.86 -12.12 -4.03
C LEU A 399 -4.93 -13.29 -4.36
N ALA A 400 -3.82 -13.05 -5.06
CA ALA A 400 -2.84 -14.09 -5.33
C ALA A 400 -2.21 -14.67 -4.04
N THR A 401 -1.85 -13.81 -3.08
CA THR A 401 -1.31 -14.25 -1.79
C THR A 401 -2.37 -14.93 -0.91
N ALA A 402 -3.63 -14.51 -0.98
CA ALA A 402 -4.75 -15.17 -0.30
C ALA A 402 -4.96 -16.60 -0.83
N ALA A 403 -4.93 -16.78 -2.15
CA ALA A 403 -5.03 -18.10 -2.78
C ALA A 403 -3.86 -19.02 -2.37
N ALA A 404 -2.64 -18.50 -2.28
CA ALA A 404 -1.48 -19.25 -1.80
C ALA A 404 -1.66 -19.75 -0.35
N VAL A 405 -2.26 -18.92 0.51
CA VAL A 405 -2.57 -19.30 1.91
C VAL A 405 -3.61 -20.42 1.97
N ILE A 406 -4.68 -20.36 1.16
CA ILE A 406 -5.65 -21.47 1.07
C ILE A 406 -4.95 -22.74 0.60
N GLY A 407 -4.05 -22.64 -0.39
CA GLY A 407 -3.29 -23.76 -0.93
C GLY A 407 -2.42 -24.52 0.08
N LEU A 408 -2.03 -23.88 1.21
CA LEU A 408 -1.28 -24.56 2.28
C LEU A 408 -2.03 -25.77 2.86
N ALA A 409 -3.34 -25.65 2.99
CA ALA A 409 -4.21 -26.67 3.61
C ALA A 409 -5.11 -27.41 2.60
N VAL A 410 -5.23 -26.93 1.36
CA VAL A 410 -6.14 -27.44 0.34
C VAL A 410 -5.36 -27.85 -0.91
N GLU A 411 -5.31 -29.16 -1.16
CA GLU A 411 -4.61 -29.72 -2.34
C GLU A 411 -5.33 -29.32 -3.63
N GLY A 412 -4.54 -29.02 -4.67
CA GLY A 412 -5.04 -28.75 -6.02
C GLY A 412 -5.54 -27.33 -6.26
N VAL A 413 -5.28 -26.39 -5.35
CA VAL A 413 -5.49 -24.96 -5.61
C VAL A 413 -4.48 -24.44 -6.63
N ARG A 414 -4.94 -23.76 -7.66
CA ARG A 414 -4.13 -23.19 -8.73
C ARG A 414 -4.42 -21.70 -8.85
N VAL A 415 -3.39 -20.89 -8.71
CA VAL A 415 -3.49 -19.43 -8.75
C VAL A 415 -3.30 -18.94 -10.17
N GLU A 416 -4.29 -18.24 -10.71
CA GLU A 416 -4.16 -17.54 -11.97
C GLU A 416 -3.22 -16.34 -11.81
N ASN A 417 -2.29 -16.15 -12.74
CA ASN A 417 -1.41 -14.98 -12.77
C ASN A 417 -0.77 -14.63 -11.40
N VAL A 418 -0.07 -15.57 -10.79
CA VAL A 418 0.68 -15.31 -9.53
C VAL A 418 1.71 -14.18 -9.70
N ALA A 419 2.14 -13.88 -10.92
CA ALA A 419 3.09 -12.81 -11.21
C ALA A 419 2.58 -11.41 -10.78
N THR A 420 1.28 -11.25 -10.59
CA THR A 420 0.71 -9.99 -10.06
C THR A 420 1.26 -9.65 -8.66
N THR A 421 1.76 -10.63 -7.89
CA THR A 421 2.44 -10.40 -6.60
C THR A 421 3.67 -9.51 -6.72
N ALA A 422 4.30 -9.43 -7.90
CA ALA A 422 5.45 -8.56 -8.16
C ALA A 422 5.17 -7.06 -7.92
N LYS A 423 3.91 -6.67 -7.77
CA LYS A 423 3.52 -5.31 -7.39
C LYS A 423 4.05 -4.90 -6.01
N THR A 424 4.19 -5.84 -5.08
CA THR A 424 4.68 -5.59 -3.71
C THR A 424 5.65 -6.66 -3.19
N LEU A 425 5.62 -7.84 -3.77
CA LEU A 425 6.48 -9.00 -3.46
C LEU A 425 7.01 -9.60 -4.77
N PRO A 426 8.05 -9.01 -5.39
CA PRO A 426 8.54 -9.45 -6.72
C PRO A 426 8.90 -10.94 -6.80
N ASP A 427 9.45 -11.50 -5.74
CA ASP A 427 9.95 -12.87 -5.69
C ASP A 427 9.03 -13.81 -4.88
N PHE A 428 7.75 -13.47 -4.74
CA PHE A 428 6.82 -14.22 -3.87
C PHE A 428 6.81 -15.75 -4.12
N PRO A 429 6.74 -16.27 -5.34
CA PRO A 429 6.74 -17.72 -5.55
C PRO A 429 7.99 -18.41 -5.00
N GLN A 430 9.17 -17.79 -5.15
CA GLN A 430 10.43 -18.34 -4.62
C GLN A 430 10.46 -18.23 -3.09
N MET A 431 10.09 -17.05 -2.53
CA MET A 431 10.00 -16.86 -1.08
C MET A 431 9.04 -17.86 -0.43
N TRP A 432 7.96 -18.21 -1.13
CA TRP A 432 6.97 -19.19 -0.68
C TRP A 432 7.50 -20.61 -0.71
N ALA A 433 8.22 -20.98 -1.77
CA ALA A 433 8.88 -22.27 -1.86
C ALA A 433 9.97 -22.45 -0.78
N ASP A 434 10.77 -21.41 -0.54
CA ASP A 434 11.80 -21.38 0.51
C ASP A 434 11.17 -21.53 1.89
N LEU A 435 10.06 -20.82 2.16
CA LEU A 435 9.29 -20.93 3.41
C LEU A 435 8.85 -22.37 3.71
N LEU A 436 8.48 -23.11 2.66
CA LEU A 436 7.99 -24.48 2.77
C LEU A 436 9.11 -25.55 2.68
N GLY A 437 10.39 -25.12 2.58
CA GLY A 437 11.53 -26.03 2.42
C GLY A 437 11.53 -26.78 1.10
N GLN A 438 10.96 -26.20 0.05
CA GLN A 438 10.84 -26.77 -1.30
C GLN A 438 11.69 -25.99 -2.32
N GLY A 439 12.51 -25.04 -1.86
CA GLY A 439 13.37 -24.17 -2.66
C GLY A 439 14.71 -24.81 -3.05
#